data_6edca912aca72c03c3e840d2ed427000
#
_entry.id   6edca912aca72c03c3e840d2ed427000
#
_cell.length_a   1.000
_cell.length_b   1.000
_cell.length_c   1.000
_cell.angle_alpha   90.00
_cell.angle_beta   90.00
_cell.angle_gamma   90.00
#
_symmetry.space_group_name_H-M   'P 1'
#
loop_
_entity.id
_entity.type
_entity.pdbx_description
1 polymer ?
#
loop_
_entity_poly.entity_id
_entity_poly.type
_entity_poly.pdbx_seq_one_letter_code
_entity_poly.pdbx_strand_id
1 'polypeptide(L)'
;VTIGERLSTTAPAVNKAFTERDPEPIIKRAKQQLDAGATYLDVNIGPAENDGEDLMKWAVQLLQSEFDNVPLALDTTNQKAIEAGISVYNRSKGKPIVNSADAGDRISNIDLAAANDAICIALCSSGMVASDNDERMMHCQNMLERGMSLGMEAEDLWFDPLFLVVKGMQDKQMEVLEAIKMFSDMGLNSTGGLSNNSNGMPKHIRPIMDS
;
A
#
# COMPACT_ATOMS: atom_id res chain seq x y z
N VAL A 1 9.99 -3.52 8.07
CA VAL A 1 8.59 -3.05 8.23
C VAL A 1 7.68 -4.07 7.58
N THR A 2 6.60 -4.47 8.27
CA THR A 2 5.58 -5.39 7.75
C THR A 2 4.23 -4.68 7.73
N ILE A 3 3.59 -4.62 6.56
CA ILE A 3 2.26 -4.04 6.38
C ILE A 3 1.25 -5.20 6.30
N GLY A 4 0.28 -5.23 7.22
CA GLY A 4 -0.77 -6.22 7.24
C GLY A 4 -1.88 -5.87 6.25
N GLU A 5 -2.08 -6.66 5.19
CA GLU A 5 -2.97 -6.36 4.06
C GLU A 5 -4.36 -7.04 4.11
N ARG A 6 -4.77 -7.55 5.27
CA ARG A 6 -6.00 -8.36 5.34
C ARG A 6 -7.28 -7.58 5.64
N LEU A 7 -7.20 -6.25 5.80
CA LEU A 7 -8.36 -5.36 5.90
C LEU A 7 -8.74 -4.85 4.51
N SER A 8 -9.10 -5.77 3.62
CA SER A 8 -9.40 -5.45 2.22
C SER A 8 -10.83 -5.86 1.86
N THR A 9 -11.53 -4.97 1.17
CA THR A 9 -12.87 -5.20 0.61
C THR A 9 -12.91 -6.31 -0.45
N THR A 10 -11.77 -6.80 -0.91
CA THR A 10 -11.70 -8.01 -1.75
C THR A 10 -12.15 -9.26 -0.99
N ALA A 11 -12.09 -9.26 0.35
CA ALA A 11 -12.61 -10.31 1.20
C ALA A 11 -14.09 -10.03 1.54
N PRO A 12 -15.06 -10.89 1.16
CA PRO A 12 -16.49 -10.60 1.33
C PRO A 12 -16.91 -10.24 2.76
N ALA A 13 -16.33 -10.89 3.77
CA ALA A 13 -16.64 -10.59 5.18
C ALA A 13 -16.13 -9.20 5.61
N VAL A 14 -14.99 -8.77 5.09
CA VAL A 14 -14.43 -7.43 5.36
C VAL A 14 -15.23 -6.37 4.60
N ASN A 15 -15.57 -6.64 3.34
CA ASN A 15 -16.42 -5.74 2.56
C ASN A 15 -17.75 -5.49 3.24
N LYS A 16 -18.40 -6.55 3.71
CA LYS A 16 -19.67 -6.43 4.47
C LYS A 16 -19.48 -5.58 5.72
N ALA A 17 -18.43 -5.84 6.51
CA ALA A 17 -18.16 -5.09 7.73
C ALA A 17 -17.91 -3.59 7.47
N PHE A 18 -17.17 -3.25 6.41
CA PHE A 18 -17.00 -1.86 5.99
C PHE A 18 -18.32 -1.21 5.54
N THR A 19 -19.12 -1.91 4.74
CA THR A 19 -20.41 -1.40 4.24
C THR A 19 -21.41 -1.14 5.38
N GLU A 20 -21.47 -2.05 6.37
CA GLU A 20 -22.39 -1.96 7.51
C GLU A 20 -21.81 -1.14 8.68
N ARG A 21 -20.56 -0.67 8.59
CA ARG A 21 -19.83 -0.02 9.70
C ARG A 21 -19.78 -0.91 10.95
N ASP A 22 -19.67 -2.23 10.76
CA ASP A 22 -19.54 -3.20 11.84
C ASP A 22 -18.06 -3.26 12.30
N PRO A 23 -17.73 -2.79 13.52
CA PRO A 23 -16.34 -2.72 13.98
C PRO A 23 -15.77 -4.09 14.34
N GLU A 24 -16.59 -5.06 14.77
CA GLU A 24 -16.10 -6.31 15.36
C GLU A 24 -15.25 -7.13 14.41
N PRO A 25 -15.65 -7.43 13.15
CA PRO A 25 -14.82 -8.18 12.22
C PRO A 25 -13.54 -7.45 11.82
N ILE A 26 -13.58 -6.10 11.76
CA ILE A 26 -12.43 -5.26 11.44
C ILE A 26 -11.40 -5.32 12.56
N ILE A 27 -11.81 -5.07 13.80
CA ILE A 27 -10.96 -5.13 15.01
C ILE A 27 -10.33 -6.53 15.13
N LYS A 28 -11.14 -7.58 15.02
CA LYS A 28 -10.65 -8.96 15.10
C LYS A 28 -9.56 -9.25 14.09
N ARG A 29 -9.74 -8.81 12.85
CA ARG A 29 -8.77 -9.05 11.77
C ARG A 29 -7.54 -8.17 11.90
N ALA A 30 -7.69 -6.94 12.34
CA ALA A 30 -6.57 -6.06 12.67
C ALA A 30 -5.70 -6.65 13.77
N LYS A 31 -6.32 -7.09 14.87
CA LYS A 31 -5.62 -7.73 15.99
C LYS A 31 -4.83 -8.95 15.56
N GLN A 32 -5.40 -9.82 14.72
CA GLN A 32 -4.71 -11.01 14.20
C GLN A 32 -3.43 -10.66 13.44
N GLN A 33 -3.41 -9.56 12.71
CA GLN A 33 -2.23 -9.11 11.96
C GLN A 33 -1.19 -8.49 12.88
N LEU A 34 -1.60 -7.69 13.85
CA LEU A 34 -0.70 -7.12 14.86
C LEU A 34 -0.07 -8.18 15.75
N ASP A 35 -0.86 -9.16 16.20
CA ASP A 35 -0.37 -10.32 16.97
C ASP A 35 0.63 -11.16 16.16
N ALA A 36 0.52 -11.16 14.84
CA ALA A 36 1.47 -11.81 13.92
C ALA A 36 2.70 -10.96 13.58
N GLY A 37 2.82 -9.74 14.12
CA GLY A 37 4.00 -8.89 13.98
C GLY A 37 3.88 -7.80 12.89
N ALA A 38 2.68 -7.51 12.37
CA ALA A 38 2.50 -6.36 11.50
C ALA A 38 2.81 -5.06 12.24
N THR A 39 3.57 -4.17 11.60
CA THR A 39 3.93 -2.86 12.15
C THR A 39 3.05 -1.75 11.60
N TYR A 40 2.45 -1.94 10.44
CA TYR A 40 1.41 -1.14 9.83
C TYR A 40 0.21 -2.01 9.50
N LEU A 41 -0.98 -1.41 9.41
CA LEU A 41 -2.17 -2.05 8.84
C LEU A 41 -2.57 -1.33 7.55
N ASP A 42 -2.75 -2.09 6.48
CA ASP A 42 -3.30 -1.59 5.23
C ASP A 42 -4.83 -1.60 5.30
N VAL A 43 -5.44 -0.45 5.05
CA VAL A 43 -6.89 -0.24 5.09
C VAL A 43 -7.41 -0.05 3.68
N ASN A 44 -7.82 -1.14 3.06
CA ASN A 44 -8.31 -1.14 1.69
C ASN A 44 -9.84 -1.12 1.66
N ILE A 45 -10.39 0.06 1.39
CA ILE A 45 -11.85 0.28 1.30
C ILE A 45 -12.40 0.10 -0.12
N GLY A 46 -11.56 -0.32 -1.08
CA GLY A 46 -11.93 -0.40 -2.49
C GLY A 46 -12.10 0.99 -3.13
N PRO A 47 -12.82 1.09 -4.27
CA PRO A 47 -13.03 2.37 -4.96
C PRO A 47 -13.82 3.39 -4.14
N ALA A 48 -14.79 2.92 -3.34
CA ALA A 48 -15.61 3.71 -2.40
C ALA A 48 -16.09 5.05 -2.98
N GLU A 49 -16.76 5.01 -4.13
CA GLU A 49 -17.11 6.19 -4.94
C GLU A 49 -18.12 7.13 -4.25
N ASN A 50 -19.04 6.59 -3.44
CA ASN A 50 -20.15 7.36 -2.90
C ASN A 50 -19.94 7.85 -1.45
N ASP A 51 -19.26 7.05 -0.60
CA ASP A 51 -19.12 7.31 0.85
C ASP A 51 -17.66 7.14 1.35
N GLY A 52 -16.71 7.12 0.42
CA GLY A 52 -15.31 6.81 0.70
C GLY A 52 -14.66 7.73 1.73
N GLU A 53 -14.98 9.02 1.72
CA GLU A 53 -14.44 9.98 2.67
C GLU A 53 -14.87 9.64 4.12
N ASP A 54 -16.16 9.40 4.34
CA ASP A 54 -16.68 9.05 5.65
C ASP A 54 -16.26 7.64 6.08
N LEU A 55 -16.17 6.72 5.12
CA LEU A 55 -15.72 5.36 5.37
C LEU A 55 -14.25 5.33 5.82
N MET A 56 -13.37 6.04 5.12
CA MET A 56 -11.95 6.08 5.48
C MET A 56 -11.73 6.78 6.83
N LYS A 57 -12.43 7.90 7.10
CA LYS A 57 -12.39 8.54 8.43
C LYS A 57 -12.79 7.58 9.53
N TRP A 58 -13.92 6.90 9.35
CA TRP A 58 -14.40 5.91 10.32
C TRP A 58 -13.38 4.80 10.57
N ALA A 59 -12.81 4.24 9.50
CA ALA A 59 -11.84 3.15 9.61
C ALA A 59 -10.56 3.59 10.33
N VAL A 60 -10.03 4.78 10.00
CA VAL A 60 -8.84 5.34 10.66
C VAL A 60 -9.11 5.58 12.15
N GLN A 61 -10.22 6.24 12.49
CA GLN A 61 -10.56 6.52 13.89
C GLN A 61 -10.79 5.24 14.68
N LEU A 62 -11.49 4.25 14.11
CA LEU A 62 -11.72 2.97 14.75
C LEU A 62 -10.40 2.26 15.08
N LEU A 63 -9.53 2.08 14.08
CA LEU A 63 -8.30 1.32 14.26
C LEU A 63 -7.30 2.04 15.17
N GLN A 64 -7.16 3.34 15.05
CA GLN A 64 -6.24 4.09 15.90
C GLN A 64 -6.72 4.25 17.34
N SER A 65 -8.04 4.31 17.58
CA SER A 65 -8.57 4.31 18.95
C SER A 65 -8.44 2.95 19.63
N GLU A 66 -8.58 1.86 18.86
CA GLU A 66 -8.55 0.50 19.42
C GLU A 66 -7.12 -0.02 19.65
N PHE A 67 -6.13 0.41 18.82
CA PHE A 67 -4.78 -0.15 18.79
C PHE A 67 -3.67 0.86 19.07
N ASP A 68 -3.85 1.74 20.04
CA ASP A 68 -2.81 2.71 20.49
C ASP A 68 -2.19 3.49 19.32
N ASN A 69 -3.04 4.07 18.47
CA ASN A 69 -2.63 4.86 17.30
C ASN A 69 -1.74 4.12 16.30
N VAL A 70 -2.02 2.83 16.06
CA VAL A 70 -1.30 2.02 15.07
C VAL A 70 -1.14 2.78 13.74
N PRO A 71 0.05 2.75 13.12
CA PRO A 71 0.21 3.39 11.82
C PRO A 71 -0.52 2.62 10.73
N LEU A 72 -1.11 3.36 9.78
CA LEU A 72 -1.99 2.83 8.73
C LEU A 72 -1.50 3.22 7.34
N ALA A 73 -1.65 2.30 6.39
CA ALA A 73 -1.63 2.59 4.96
C ALA A 73 -3.08 2.74 4.49
N LEU A 74 -3.37 3.84 3.79
CA LEU A 74 -4.70 4.17 3.31
C LEU A 74 -4.78 3.78 1.83
N ASP A 75 -5.46 2.66 1.55
CA ASP A 75 -5.52 2.03 0.24
C ASP A 75 -6.90 2.22 -0.41
N THR A 76 -6.92 3.08 -1.40
CA THR A 76 -8.07 3.28 -2.29
C THR A 76 -7.66 4.07 -3.53
N THR A 77 -8.41 3.90 -4.63
CA THR A 77 -8.27 4.76 -5.82
C THR A 77 -8.96 6.13 -5.64
N ASN A 78 -9.76 6.31 -4.59
CA ASN A 78 -10.44 7.57 -4.28
C ASN A 78 -9.50 8.48 -3.47
N GLN A 79 -8.85 9.43 -4.16
CA GLN A 79 -7.91 10.38 -3.54
C GLN A 79 -8.56 11.21 -2.42
N LYS A 80 -9.83 11.61 -2.57
CA LYS A 80 -10.55 12.36 -1.52
C LYS A 80 -10.74 11.53 -0.25
N ALA A 81 -10.93 10.23 -0.38
CA ALA A 81 -11.02 9.34 0.77
C ALA A 81 -9.68 9.22 1.51
N ILE A 82 -8.56 9.17 0.79
CA ILE A 82 -7.21 9.20 1.41
C ILE A 82 -7.04 10.51 2.19
N GLU A 83 -7.30 11.64 1.56
CA GLU A 83 -7.21 12.96 2.18
C GLU A 83 -8.09 13.08 3.43
N ALA A 84 -9.32 12.60 3.34
CA ALA A 84 -10.25 12.56 4.46
C ALA A 84 -9.72 11.69 5.63
N GLY A 85 -9.18 10.51 5.34
CA GLY A 85 -8.53 9.66 6.34
C GLY A 85 -7.34 10.34 7.02
N ILE A 86 -6.47 11.00 6.24
CA ILE A 86 -5.33 11.75 6.77
C ILE A 86 -5.79 12.89 7.69
N SER A 87 -6.90 13.54 7.39
CA SER A 87 -7.41 14.68 8.19
C SER A 87 -7.74 14.33 9.64
N VAL A 88 -8.01 13.06 9.93
CA VAL A 88 -8.34 12.54 11.27
C VAL A 88 -7.24 11.65 11.86
N TYR A 89 -6.12 11.50 11.15
CA TYR A 89 -5.05 10.55 11.49
C TYR A 89 -4.21 11.04 12.68
N ASN A 90 -3.93 10.16 13.64
CA ASN A 90 -3.01 10.40 14.74
C ASN A 90 -1.60 9.89 14.39
N ARG A 91 -0.62 10.79 14.37
CA ARG A 91 0.78 10.53 13.94
C ARG A 91 1.72 10.07 15.04
N SER A 92 1.22 9.86 16.27
CA SER A 92 2.10 9.59 17.44
C SER A 92 2.95 8.33 17.30
N LYS A 93 2.56 7.39 16.43
CA LYS A 93 3.28 6.12 16.17
C LYS A 93 3.86 6.00 14.77
N GLY A 94 3.64 6.99 13.92
CA GLY A 94 4.19 7.02 12.56
C GLY A 94 3.37 7.86 11.61
N LYS A 95 3.96 8.15 10.44
CA LYS A 95 3.27 8.85 9.36
C LYS A 95 2.22 7.93 8.72
N PRO A 96 1.12 8.48 8.17
CA PRO A 96 0.24 7.72 7.29
C PRO A 96 0.97 7.32 6.01
N ILE A 97 0.58 6.21 5.41
CA ILE A 97 1.05 5.80 4.09
C ILE A 97 -0.08 6.00 3.08
N VAL A 98 0.20 6.71 2.00
CA VAL A 98 -0.67 6.79 0.82
C VAL A 98 -0.40 5.55 -0.05
N ASN A 99 -1.39 4.68 -0.20
CA ASN A 99 -1.31 3.48 -1.00
C ASN A 99 -2.32 3.56 -2.16
N SER A 100 -1.89 3.88 -3.35
CA SER A 100 -0.54 4.13 -3.87
C SER A 100 -0.54 5.17 -4.99
N ALA A 101 0.64 5.67 -5.34
CA ALA A 101 0.88 6.38 -6.60
C ALA A 101 1.40 5.42 -7.67
N ASP A 102 1.34 5.84 -8.93
CA ASP A 102 2.07 5.26 -10.06
C ASP A 102 2.62 6.39 -10.96
N ALA A 103 3.44 6.06 -11.93
CA ALA A 103 4.02 7.06 -12.84
C ALA A 103 3.04 7.55 -13.93
N GLY A 104 1.78 7.13 -13.87
CA GLY A 104 0.69 7.48 -14.77
C GLY A 104 -0.41 8.28 -14.08
N ASP A 105 -1.63 7.77 -14.15
CA ASP A 105 -2.86 8.48 -13.73
C ASP A 105 -2.89 8.82 -12.23
N ARG A 106 -2.16 8.06 -11.39
CA ARG A 106 -2.13 8.28 -9.94
C ARG A 106 -0.87 9.01 -9.44
N ILE A 107 -0.11 9.63 -10.32
CA ILE A 107 1.09 10.38 -9.91
C ILE A 107 0.75 11.52 -8.95
N SER A 108 -0.46 12.07 -9.02
CA SER A 108 -0.96 13.11 -8.11
C SER A 108 -1.09 12.64 -6.65
N ASN A 109 -1.05 11.34 -6.37
CA ASN A 109 -0.99 10.83 -5.00
C ASN A 109 0.35 11.13 -4.32
N ILE A 110 1.42 11.38 -5.09
CA ILE A 110 2.68 11.91 -4.56
C ILE A 110 2.47 13.35 -4.06
N ASP A 111 1.72 14.16 -4.80
CA ASP A 111 1.40 15.55 -4.40
C ASP A 111 0.59 15.56 -3.09
N LEU A 112 -0.39 14.65 -3.01
CA LEU A 112 -1.17 14.46 -1.79
C LEU A 112 -0.30 14.04 -0.60
N ALA A 113 0.61 13.09 -0.79
CA ALA A 113 1.53 12.64 0.26
C ALA A 113 2.45 13.78 0.71
N ALA A 114 3.04 14.53 -0.23
CA ALA A 114 3.89 15.69 0.06
C ALA A 114 3.15 16.77 0.85
N ALA A 115 1.95 17.15 0.40
CA ALA A 115 1.13 18.17 1.06
C ALA A 115 0.72 17.79 2.49
N ASN A 116 0.72 16.50 2.81
CA ASN A 116 0.27 15.97 4.09
C ASN A 116 1.38 15.32 4.92
N ASP A 117 2.65 15.52 4.62
CA ASP A 117 3.77 14.87 5.31
C ASP A 117 3.52 13.38 5.52
N ALA A 118 3.20 12.64 4.45
CA ALA A 118 2.88 11.22 4.44
C ALA A 118 3.95 10.44 3.66
N ILE A 119 4.08 9.15 3.97
CA ILE A 119 4.82 8.20 3.13
C ILE A 119 3.96 7.89 1.91
N CYS A 120 4.57 7.65 0.75
CA CYS A 120 3.87 7.21 -0.44
C CYS A 120 4.44 5.89 -0.96
N ILE A 121 3.60 4.88 -1.15
CA ILE A 121 3.96 3.70 -1.94
C ILE A 121 3.89 4.10 -3.42
N ALA A 122 5.01 3.96 -4.12
CA ALA A 122 5.21 4.37 -5.50
C ALA A 122 5.38 3.13 -6.40
N LEU A 123 4.30 2.75 -7.09
CA LEU A 123 4.31 1.61 -8.01
C LEU A 123 5.11 1.96 -9.26
N CYS A 124 6.17 1.20 -9.57
CA CYS A 124 7.00 1.40 -10.75
C CYS A 124 6.30 0.92 -12.03
N SER A 125 5.17 1.57 -12.33
CA SER A 125 4.29 1.28 -13.46
C SER A 125 3.59 2.55 -13.93
N SER A 126 2.96 2.49 -15.11
CA SER A 126 2.16 3.59 -15.69
C SER A 126 0.87 3.02 -16.28
N GLY A 127 -0.05 2.57 -15.42
CA GLY A 127 -1.29 1.90 -15.82
C GLY A 127 -1.10 0.45 -16.28
N MET A 128 0.09 0.07 -16.73
CA MET A 128 0.49 -1.29 -17.11
C MET A 128 1.78 -1.66 -16.37
N VAL A 129 2.00 -2.97 -16.19
CA VAL A 129 3.26 -3.49 -15.66
C VAL A 129 4.39 -3.10 -16.61
N ALA A 130 5.50 -2.62 -16.06
CA ALA A 130 6.68 -2.28 -16.85
C ALA A 130 7.21 -3.51 -17.63
N SER A 131 7.64 -3.29 -18.86
CA SER A 131 8.13 -4.35 -19.75
C SER A 131 9.44 -4.97 -19.28
N ASP A 132 10.29 -4.16 -18.65
CA ASP A 132 11.61 -4.53 -18.15
C ASP A 132 12.08 -3.62 -17.01
N ASN A 133 13.32 -3.81 -16.55
CA ASN A 133 13.87 -3.01 -15.47
C ASN A 133 14.27 -1.60 -15.91
N ASP A 134 14.57 -1.36 -17.16
CA ASP A 134 14.86 0.01 -17.65
C ASP A 134 13.60 0.88 -17.56
N GLU A 135 12.45 0.34 -17.94
CA GLU A 135 11.17 1.03 -17.80
C GLU A 135 10.77 1.20 -16.31
N ARG A 136 11.01 0.18 -15.46
CA ARG A 136 10.78 0.31 -13.99
C ARG A 136 11.61 1.43 -13.40
N MET A 137 12.88 1.52 -13.76
CA MET A 137 13.79 2.57 -13.27
C MET A 137 13.41 3.94 -13.77
N MET A 138 12.94 4.07 -15.01
CA MET A 138 12.40 5.32 -15.55
C MET A 138 11.16 5.78 -14.73
N HIS A 139 10.24 4.88 -14.43
CA HIS A 139 9.08 5.19 -13.58
C HIS A 139 9.49 5.58 -12.16
N CYS A 140 10.43 4.83 -11.56
CA CYS A 140 11.00 5.15 -10.25
C CYS A 140 11.59 6.57 -10.24
N GLN A 141 12.43 6.91 -11.22
CA GLN A 141 13.08 8.22 -11.31
C GLN A 141 12.04 9.34 -11.47
N ASN A 142 11.05 9.19 -12.34
CA ASN A 142 9.98 10.18 -12.53
C ASN A 142 9.25 10.49 -11.22
N MET A 143 8.90 9.45 -10.46
CA MET A 143 8.20 9.60 -9.19
C MET A 143 9.11 10.19 -8.10
N LEU A 144 10.39 9.78 -8.05
CA LEU A 144 11.39 10.34 -7.14
C LEU A 144 11.58 11.85 -7.39
N GLU A 145 11.81 12.25 -8.64
CA GLU A 145 11.96 13.66 -9.04
C GLU A 145 10.71 14.46 -8.68
N ARG A 146 9.51 13.90 -8.89
CA ARG A 146 8.25 14.53 -8.51
C ARG A 146 8.20 14.80 -7.01
N GLY A 147 8.42 13.77 -6.17
CA GLY A 147 8.37 13.89 -4.73
C GLY A 147 9.41 14.88 -4.19
N MET A 148 10.65 14.78 -4.66
CA MET A 148 11.71 15.71 -4.25
C MET A 148 11.43 17.16 -4.67
N SER A 149 10.85 17.37 -5.85
CA SER A 149 10.45 18.72 -6.28
C SER A 149 9.38 19.36 -5.41
N LEU A 150 8.61 18.54 -4.68
CA LEU A 150 7.59 18.94 -3.72
C LEU A 150 8.10 18.99 -2.27
N GLY A 151 9.39 18.72 -2.06
CA GLY A 151 10.04 18.77 -0.76
C GLY A 151 9.91 17.49 0.09
N MET A 152 9.52 16.36 -0.52
CA MET A 152 9.59 15.06 0.16
C MET A 152 11.05 14.60 0.29
N GLU A 153 11.35 13.89 1.37
CA GLU A 153 12.59 13.15 1.48
C GLU A 153 12.47 11.82 0.72
N ALA A 154 13.59 11.29 0.21
CA ALA A 154 13.59 10.02 -0.52
C ALA A 154 13.10 8.83 0.34
N GLU A 155 13.30 8.91 1.64
CA GLU A 155 12.85 7.93 2.64
C GLU A 155 11.32 7.84 2.76
N ASP A 156 10.60 8.87 2.37
CA ASP A 156 9.13 8.90 2.38
C ASP A 156 8.51 8.34 1.07
N LEU A 157 9.34 7.94 0.12
CA LEU A 157 8.92 7.23 -1.09
C LEU A 157 9.34 5.76 -1.01
N TRP A 158 8.36 4.86 -0.99
CA TRP A 158 8.59 3.42 -0.95
C TRP A 158 8.26 2.80 -2.29
N PHE A 159 9.30 2.45 -3.05
CA PHE A 159 9.15 1.97 -4.42
C PHE A 159 8.74 0.51 -4.46
N ASP A 160 7.69 0.21 -5.21
CA ASP A 160 7.19 -1.15 -5.44
C ASP A 160 7.46 -1.54 -6.91
N PRO A 161 8.34 -2.55 -7.15
CA PRO A 161 8.62 -3.02 -8.51
C PRO A 161 7.45 -3.80 -9.13
N LEU A 162 6.37 -4.04 -8.37
CA LEU A 162 5.24 -4.91 -8.66
C LEU A 162 5.63 -6.39 -8.70
N PHE A 163 5.40 -7.07 -7.58
CA PHE A 163 5.48 -8.53 -7.51
C PHE A 163 4.43 -9.15 -8.42
N LEU A 164 4.90 -9.94 -9.37
CA LEU A 164 4.06 -10.59 -10.37
C LEU A 164 3.62 -11.97 -9.90
N VAL A 165 2.45 -12.40 -10.38
CA VAL A 165 1.97 -13.75 -10.13
C VAL A 165 2.92 -14.76 -10.76
N VAL A 166 3.50 -15.68 -9.97
CA VAL A 166 4.43 -16.69 -10.49
C VAL A 166 3.78 -17.55 -11.58
N LYS A 167 2.52 -17.92 -11.38
CA LYS A 167 1.78 -18.73 -12.37
C LYS A 167 1.62 -17.98 -13.69
N GLY A 168 2.38 -18.40 -14.70
CA GLY A 168 2.36 -17.84 -16.05
C GLY A 168 3.35 -16.70 -16.28
N MET A 169 4.11 -16.28 -15.24
CA MET A 169 5.12 -15.22 -15.33
C MET A 169 6.42 -15.60 -14.62
N GLN A 170 6.79 -16.88 -14.70
CA GLN A 170 7.97 -17.42 -14.02
C GLN A 170 9.29 -16.79 -14.48
N ASP A 171 9.37 -16.48 -15.77
CA ASP A 171 10.52 -15.84 -16.43
C ASP A 171 10.75 -14.38 -15.97
N LYS A 172 9.71 -13.73 -15.45
CA LYS A 172 9.77 -12.34 -15.00
C LYS A 172 10.14 -12.17 -13.52
N GLN A 173 10.21 -13.24 -12.73
CA GLN A 173 10.43 -13.14 -11.29
C GLN A 173 11.82 -12.58 -10.93
N MET A 174 12.85 -12.98 -11.67
CA MET A 174 14.21 -12.48 -11.43
C MET A 174 14.33 -10.97 -11.69
N GLU A 175 13.64 -10.42 -12.68
CA GLU A 175 13.62 -8.99 -12.96
C GLU A 175 13.11 -8.17 -11.74
N VAL A 176 12.11 -8.69 -11.02
CA VAL A 176 11.57 -8.03 -9.81
C VAL A 176 12.61 -8.00 -8.69
N LEU A 177 13.34 -9.11 -8.46
CA LEU A 177 14.40 -9.18 -7.46
C LEU A 177 15.58 -8.27 -7.82
N GLU A 178 15.94 -8.22 -9.09
CA GLU A 178 16.97 -7.30 -9.62
C GLU A 178 16.56 -5.83 -9.42
N ALA A 179 15.27 -5.48 -9.67
CA ALA A 179 14.77 -4.13 -9.42
C ALA A 179 14.88 -3.73 -7.95
N ILE A 180 14.55 -4.61 -7.01
CA ILE A 180 14.72 -4.36 -5.57
C ILE A 180 16.18 -4.09 -5.23
N LYS A 181 17.11 -4.88 -5.83
CA LYS A 181 18.55 -4.64 -5.66
C LYS A 181 18.96 -3.28 -6.22
N MET A 182 18.46 -2.89 -7.39
CA MET A 182 18.74 -1.58 -7.99
C MET A 182 18.24 -0.44 -7.08
N PHE A 183 17.04 -0.52 -6.52
CA PHE A 183 16.56 0.46 -5.54
C PHE A 183 17.47 0.54 -4.31
N SER A 184 17.88 -0.60 -3.77
CA SER A 184 18.81 -0.65 -2.64
C SER A 184 20.18 -0.03 -2.97
N ASP A 185 20.73 -0.31 -4.15
CA ASP A 185 22.01 0.26 -4.62
C ASP A 185 21.93 1.79 -4.79
N MET A 186 20.73 2.33 -5.05
CA MET A 186 20.44 3.76 -5.10
C MET A 186 20.13 4.38 -3.72
N GLY A 187 20.10 3.60 -2.66
CA GLY A 187 19.74 4.06 -1.31
C GLY A 187 18.25 4.35 -1.13
N LEU A 188 17.39 3.79 -1.98
CA LEU A 188 15.94 3.98 -1.92
C LEU A 188 15.27 2.88 -1.11
N ASN A 189 14.18 3.23 -0.43
CA ASN A 189 13.31 2.27 0.22
C ASN A 189 12.46 1.51 -0.80
N SER A 190 12.30 0.20 -0.58
CA SER A 190 11.42 -0.63 -1.41
C SER A 190 10.34 -1.32 -0.57
N THR A 191 9.23 -1.61 -1.20
CA THR A 191 8.13 -2.40 -0.66
C THR A 191 7.60 -3.35 -1.73
N GLY A 192 6.68 -4.23 -1.37
CA GLY A 192 6.03 -5.09 -2.36
C GLY A 192 4.94 -5.97 -1.76
N GLY A 193 3.91 -6.24 -2.56
CA GLY A 193 2.80 -7.12 -2.20
C GLY A 193 3.15 -8.59 -2.40
N LEU A 194 3.74 -9.24 -1.40
CA LEU A 194 4.19 -10.64 -1.49
C LEU A 194 3.06 -11.60 -1.82
N SER A 195 1.83 -11.35 -1.36
CA SER A 195 0.68 -12.22 -1.65
C SER A 195 0.33 -12.30 -3.14
N ASN A 196 0.76 -11.30 -3.94
CA ASN A 196 0.61 -11.36 -5.40
C ASN A 196 1.40 -12.54 -6.00
N ASN A 197 2.58 -12.80 -5.46
CA ASN A 197 3.47 -13.86 -5.93
C ASN A 197 2.78 -15.24 -5.96
N SER A 198 2.09 -15.58 -4.87
CA SER A 198 1.41 -16.87 -4.69
C SER A 198 -0.07 -16.85 -5.12
N ASN A 199 -0.55 -15.79 -5.74
CA ASN A 199 -1.96 -15.69 -6.15
C ASN A 199 -2.34 -16.83 -7.12
N GLY A 200 -3.51 -17.46 -6.89
CA GLY A 200 -3.99 -18.59 -7.66
C GLY A 200 -3.31 -19.94 -7.33
N MET A 201 -2.39 -19.97 -6.36
CA MET A 201 -1.75 -21.20 -5.91
C MET A 201 -2.54 -21.88 -4.77
N PRO A 202 -2.42 -23.22 -4.60
CA PRO A 202 -3.03 -23.93 -3.49
C PRO A 202 -2.61 -23.36 -2.13
N LYS A 203 -3.55 -23.25 -1.18
CA LYS A 203 -3.33 -22.60 0.13
C LYS A 203 -2.12 -23.13 0.91
N HIS A 204 -1.81 -24.43 0.80
CA HIS A 204 -0.70 -25.04 1.52
C HIS A 204 0.68 -24.72 0.92
N ILE A 205 0.73 -24.26 -0.34
CA ILE A 205 1.98 -23.87 -1.03
C ILE A 205 2.28 -22.38 -0.82
N ARG A 206 1.25 -21.54 -0.65
CA ARG A 206 1.40 -20.08 -0.57
C ARG A 206 2.42 -19.63 0.47
N PRO A 207 2.42 -20.12 1.73
CA PRO A 207 3.43 -19.70 2.72
C PRO A 207 4.87 -20.01 2.32
N ILE A 208 5.07 -21.07 1.50
CA ILE A 208 6.41 -21.45 1.02
C ILE A 208 6.87 -20.50 -0.09
N MET A 209 5.93 -20.03 -0.91
CA MET A 209 6.24 -19.11 -2.02
C MET A 209 6.44 -17.67 -1.54
N ASP A 210 5.77 -17.30 -0.44
CA ASP A 210 5.80 -15.95 0.13
C ASP A 210 6.93 -15.79 1.17
N SER A 211 7.72 -16.84 1.43
CA SER A 211 8.86 -16.84 2.36
C SER A 211 10.18 -16.63 1.62
#